data_55450901678b271fddac8713e8b5f651
#
_entry.id   55450901678b271fddac8713e8b5f651
#
_cell.length_a   1.000
_cell.length_b   1.000
_cell.length_c   1.000
_cell.angle_alpha   90.00
_cell.angle_beta   90.00
_cell.angle_gamma   90.00
#
_symmetry.space_group_name_H-M   'P 1'
#
loop_
_entity.id
_entity.type
_entity.pdbx_description
1 polymer ?
#
loop_
_entity_poly.entity_id
_entity_poly.type
_entity_poly.pdbx_seq_one_letter_code
_entity_poly.pdbx_strand_id
1 'polypeptide(L)'
;MEETRSLAPVILFTYNRPEHTKRTIEALAANELAAETDLYVFSDAAKKDADKGKVQEIRDYVKSVQGFRQVELTAREQNYGLAKNVIEGVTAIVNKYGKVIVLEDDLVTNRYFLLFMNDGLDRYQNEQKVTGITGFSHFGDTFSYPCESYFNTLSGTSWSWATWSDRWKYFDADCDDWTDMVSDKKLRKAFNYDNTYDFYKIMKMQKTDEKTNSWAIRWYWTNFRKQGLILSPTKSLVSNEGWDGTGIHCGNEKRPVFDHKLMTDHRITAVSYTHLTLPTILR
;
A
#
# COMPACT_ATOMS: atom_id res chain seq x y z
N MET A 1 3.99 -31.16 14.47
CA MET A 1 4.40 -29.83 14.90
C MET A 1 3.63 -28.87 14.00
N GLU A 2 2.71 -28.09 14.54
CA GLU A 2 2.13 -26.99 13.79
C GLU A 2 3.27 -26.04 13.45
N GLU A 3 3.52 -25.83 12.16
CA GLU A 3 4.39 -24.74 11.73
C GLU A 3 3.80 -23.44 12.30
N THR A 4 4.50 -22.83 13.24
CA THR A 4 4.09 -21.52 13.77
C THR A 4 4.03 -20.56 12.59
N ARG A 5 2.83 -20.14 12.23
CA ARG A 5 2.57 -19.18 11.16
C ARG A 5 3.40 -17.93 11.44
N SER A 6 4.37 -17.62 10.58
CA SER A 6 5.13 -16.38 10.67
C SER A 6 4.33 -15.26 10.03
N LEU A 7 3.83 -14.32 10.85
CA LEU A 7 3.12 -13.15 10.34
C LEU A 7 4.10 -12.19 9.63
N ALA A 8 3.60 -11.51 8.60
CA ALA A 8 4.33 -10.44 7.94
C ALA A 8 4.44 -9.24 8.87
N PRO A 9 5.63 -8.62 9.01
CA PRO A 9 5.76 -7.35 9.71
C PRO A 9 5.00 -6.27 8.96
N VAL A 10 4.53 -5.27 9.71
CA VAL A 10 3.93 -4.05 9.15
C VAL A 10 4.96 -2.94 9.16
N ILE A 11 5.08 -2.23 8.04
CA ILE A 11 5.79 -0.96 7.96
C ILE A 11 4.77 0.17 7.89
N LEU A 12 4.99 1.19 8.73
CA LEU A 12 4.25 2.44 8.71
C LEU A 12 5.22 3.59 8.40
N PHE A 13 4.94 4.33 7.33
CA PHE A 13 5.67 5.54 6.98
C PHE A 13 4.98 6.78 7.54
N THR A 14 5.73 7.61 8.27
CA THR A 14 5.21 8.81 8.94
C THR A 14 6.09 10.03 8.66
N TYR A 15 5.47 11.23 8.73
CA TYR A 15 6.22 12.48 8.56
C TYR A 15 5.82 13.55 9.60
N ASN A 16 4.79 14.37 9.31
CA ASN A 16 4.43 15.55 10.10
C ASN A 16 2.93 15.67 10.42
N ARG A 17 2.21 14.54 10.47
CA ARG A 17 0.77 14.44 10.74
C ARG A 17 0.50 13.60 12.00
N PRO A 18 0.70 14.15 13.23
CA PRO A 18 0.58 13.39 14.48
C PRO A 18 -0.78 12.72 14.66
N GLU A 19 -1.87 13.45 14.42
CA GLU A 19 -3.23 12.93 14.62
C GLU A 19 -3.58 11.80 13.64
N HIS A 20 -3.13 11.89 12.38
CA HIS A 20 -3.30 10.81 11.40
C HIS A 20 -2.49 9.58 11.82
N THR A 21 -1.21 9.76 12.14
CA THR A 21 -0.34 8.69 12.62
C THR A 21 -0.93 7.97 13.83
N LYS A 22 -1.47 8.72 14.80
CA LYS A 22 -2.10 8.17 15.99
C LYS A 22 -3.32 7.32 15.62
N ARG A 23 -4.25 7.85 14.82
CA ARG A 23 -5.44 7.11 14.37
C ARG A 23 -5.09 5.85 13.59
N THR A 24 -4.10 5.92 12.72
CA THR A 24 -3.62 4.75 11.95
C THR A 24 -3.06 3.68 12.88
N ILE A 25 -2.21 4.04 13.84
CA ILE A 25 -1.62 3.08 14.79
C ILE A 25 -2.69 2.49 15.72
N GLU A 26 -3.62 3.29 16.25
CA GLU A 26 -4.70 2.83 17.11
C GLU A 26 -5.63 1.85 16.37
N ALA A 27 -6.00 2.17 15.13
CA ALA A 27 -6.80 1.27 14.30
C ALA A 27 -6.06 -0.04 14.00
N LEU A 28 -4.76 0.04 13.72
CA LEU A 28 -3.94 -1.14 13.47
C LEU A 28 -3.75 -1.99 14.72
N ALA A 29 -3.58 -1.38 15.91
CA ALA A 29 -3.48 -2.08 17.19
C ALA A 29 -4.79 -2.78 17.58
N ALA A 30 -5.93 -2.32 17.08
CA ALA A 30 -7.24 -2.95 17.27
C ALA A 30 -7.49 -4.15 16.34
N ASN A 31 -6.55 -4.48 15.45
CA ASN A 31 -6.69 -5.60 14.53
C ASN A 31 -6.55 -6.95 15.23
N GLU A 32 -7.27 -7.95 14.73
CA GLU A 32 -6.91 -9.34 15.00
C GLU A 32 -5.48 -9.58 14.49
N LEU A 33 -4.67 -10.32 15.24
CA LEU A 33 -3.25 -10.57 15.01
C LEU A 33 -2.30 -9.39 15.35
N ALA A 34 -2.78 -8.24 15.80
CA ALA A 34 -1.89 -7.12 16.15
C ALA A 34 -0.86 -7.51 17.21
N ALA A 35 -1.28 -8.19 18.28
CA ALA A 35 -0.41 -8.64 19.37
C ALA A 35 0.69 -9.64 18.94
N GLU A 36 0.53 -10.26 17.77
CA GLU A 36 1.49 -11.21 17.19
C GLU A 36 2.32 -10.58 16.06
N THR A 37 2.03 -9.32 15.69
CA THR A 37 2.62 -8.61 14.55
C THR A 37 3.71 -7.65 15.02
N ASP A 38 4.84 -7.59 14.31
CA ASP A 38 5.85 -6.56 14.48
C ASP A 38 5.47 -5.31 13.70
N LEU A 39 5.54 -4.15 14.34
CA LEU A 39 5.34 -2.84 13.74
C LEU A 39 6.67 -2.09 13.60
N TYR A 40 7.06 -1.77 12.38
CA TYR A 40 8.21 -0.95 12.03
C TYR A 40 7.74 0.44 11.59
N VAL A 41 8.04 1.47 12.34
CA VAL A 41 7.69 2.86 12.00
C VAL A 41 8.91 3.58 11.45
N PHE A 42 8.83 4.01 10.20
CA PHE A 42 9.85 4.82 9.55
C PHE A 42 9.41 6.29 9.58
N SER A 43 9.94 7.05 10.54
CA SER A 43 9.65 8.47 10.71
C SER A 43 10.68 9.31 9.97
N ASP A 44 10.26 10.01 8.91
CA ASP A 44 11.12 10.92 8.17
C ASP A 44 11.51 12.13 9.04
N ALA A 45 12.62 12.79 8.71
CA ALA A 45 13.03 13.99 9.41
C ALA A 45 12.28 15.23 8.89
N ALA A 46 12.21 16.26 9.72
CA ALA A 46 11.59 17.52 9.35
C ALA A 46 12.29 18.16 8.14
N LYS A 47 11.53 18.53 7.11
CA LYS A 47 12.01 19.27 5.95
C LYS A 47 12.14 20.77 6.26
N LYS A 48 11.32 21.28 7.19
CA LYS A 48 11.27 22.68 7.59
C LYS A 48 11.29 22.76 9.13
N ASP A 49 11.77 23.85 9.67
CA ASP A 49 11.78 24.06 11.13
C ASP A 49 10.39 23.97 11.74
N ALA A 50 9.36 24.44 11.05
CA ALA A 50 7.97 24.36 11.48
C ALA A 50 7.44 22.91 11.65
N ASP A 51 8.08 21.93 11.02
CA ASP A 51 7.67 20.52 11.11
C ASP A 51 8.36 19.78 12.27
N LYS A 52 9.44 20.34 12.85
CA LYS A 52 10.24 19.66 13.89
C LYS A 52 9.41 19.22 15.09
N GLY A 53 8.54 20.09 15.57
CA GLY A 53 7.67 19.77 16.71
C GLY A 53 6.74 18.58 16.43
N LYS A 54 6.09 18.58 15.26
CA LYS A 54 5.18 17.51 14.84
C LYS A 54 5.91 16.17 14.61
N VAL A 55 7.09 16.21 14.02
CA VAL A 55 7.93 15.00 13.83
C VAL A 55 8.35 14.44 15.19
N GLN A 56 8.74 15.31 16.12
CA GLN A 56 9.13 14.87 17.47
C GLN A 56 7.94 14.27 18.23
N GLU A 57 6.77 14.89 18.15
CA GLU A 57 5.52 14.39 18.75
C GLU A 57 5.19 12.99 18.27
N ILE A 58 5.28 12.72 16.93
CA ILE A 58 5.10 11.38 16.38
C ILE A 58 6.10 10.39 16.95
N ARG A 59 7.38 10.76 16.98
CA ARG A 59 8.45 9.90 17.48
C ARG A 59 8.27 9.54 18.96
N ASP A 60 7.82 10.50 19.76
CA ASP A 60 7.57 10.27 21.19
C ASP A 60 6.31 9.43 21.40
N TYR A 61 5.26 9.66 20.62
CA TYR A 61 4.07 8.80 20.63
C TYR A 61 4.43 7.35 20.28
N VAL A 62 5.17 7.12 19.21
CA VAL A 62 5.55 5.75 18.76
C VAL A 62 6.30 4.98 19.83
N LYS A 63 7.15 5.63 20.63
CA LYS A 63 7.87 4.98 21.75
C LYS A 63 6.94 4.49 22.87
N SER A 64 5.74 5.04 22.98
CA SER A 64 4.73 4.65 23.99
C SER A 64 3.72 3.62 23.46
N VAL A 65 3.75 3.31 22.18
CA VAL A 65 2.78 2.41 21.55
C VAL A 65 2.89 0.98 22.08
N GLN A 66 1.73 0.40 22.38
CA GLN A 66 1.57 -1.00 22.82
C GLN A 66 0.53 -1.71 21.95
N GLY A 67 0.34 -3.00 22.18
CA GLY A 67 -0.66 -3.81 21.46
C GLY A 67 -0.08 -4.56 20.24
N PHE A 68 1.22 -4.44 19.99
CA PHE A 68 1.96 -5.21 19.00
C PHE A 68 2.96 -6.17 19.68
N ARG A 69 3.44 -7.19 18.98
CA ARG A 69 4.50 -8.05 19.48
C ARG A 69 5.78 -7.25 19.76
N GLN A 70 6.10 -6.34 18.83
CA GLN A 70 7.24 -5.43 18.90
C GLN A 70 6.90 -4.15 18.14
N VAL A 71 7.39 -3.02 18.63
CA VAL A 71 7.36 -1.73 17.93
C VAL A 71 8.79 -1.22 17.79
N GLU A 72 9.23 -0.98 16.56
CA GLU A 72 10.57 -0.47 16.25
C GLU A 72 10.46 0.86 15.49
N LEU A 73 11.12 1.89 16.00
CA LEU A 73 11.17 3.23 15.40
C LEU A 73 12.49 3.45 14.67
N THR A 74 12.45 3.63 13.37
CA THR A 74 13.56 4.16 12.56
C THR A 74 13.35 5.66 12.36
N ALA A 75 14.02 6.47 13.16
CA ALA A 75 14.02 7.93 13.05
C ALA A 75 15.11 8.37 12.06
N ARG A 76 14.71 8.91 10.90
CA ARG A 76 15.69 9.45 9.93
C ARG A 76 16.35 10.71 10.48
N GLU A 77 17.64 10.86 10.27
CA GLU A 77 18.42 12.03 10.70
C GLU A 77 18.20 13.24 9.77
N GLN A 78 17.96 12.98 8.50
CA GLN A 78 17.66 13.98 7.47
C GLN A 78 16.39 13.62 6.71
N ASN A 79 15.75 14.61 6.08
CA ASN A 79 14.54 14.37 5.30
C ASN A 79 14.89 13.61 4.00
N TYR A 80 14.34 12.41 3.88
CA TYR A 80 14.51 11.54 2.69
C TYR A 80 13.45 11.83 1.63
N GLY A 81 12.30 12.37 2.04
CA GLY A 81 11.09 12.40 1.24
C GLY A 81 10.44 11.03 1.13
N LEU A 82 9.14 11.01 0.82
CA LEU A 82 8.33 9.81 0.86
C LEU A 82 8.92 8.67 0.00
N ALA A 83 9.27 8.94 -1.26
CA ALA A 83 9.69 7.88 -2.18
C ALA A 83 10.95 7.15 -1.71
N LYS A 84 12.00 7.88 -1.32
CA LYS A 84 13.23 7.26 -0.82
C LYS A 84 12.99 6.51 0.47
N ASN A 85 12.20 7.09 1.39
CA ASN A 85 11.90 6.47 2.66
C ASN A 85 11.15 5.14 2.48
N VAL A 86 10.15 5.10 1.56
CA VAL A 86 9.40 3.88 1.23
C VAL A 86 10.32 2.83 0.59
N ILE A 87 11.07 3.20 -0.44
CA ILE A 87 11.92 2.24 -1.18
C ILE A 87 12.94 1.60 -0.24
N GLU A 88 13.66 2.39 0.55
CA GLU A 88 14.67 1.87 1.48
C GLU A 88 14.05 1.07 2.62
N GLY A 89 12.95 1.57 3.23
CA GLY A 89 12.29 0.89 4.33
C GLY A 89 11.71 -0.46 3.91
N VAL A 90 10.99 -0.50 2.79
CA VAL A 90 10.44 -1.75 2.25
C VAL A 90 11.55 -2.73 1.91
N THR A 91 12.60 -2.27 1.21
CA THR A 91 13.75 -3.12 0.84
C THR A 91 14.42 -3.73 2.07
N ALA A 92 14.64 -2.94 3.12
CA ALA A 92 15.25 -3.44 4.34
C ALA A 92 14.42 -4.53 5.02
N ILE A 93 13.12 -4.29 5.19
CA ILE A 93 12.24 -5.18 5.94
C ILE A 93 11.85 -6.41 5.12
N VAL A 94 11.52 -6.25 3.83
CA VAL A 94 11.13 -7.40 3.00
C VAL A 94 12.29 -8.38 2.81
N ASN A 95 13.54 -7.89 2.72
CA ASN A 95 14.71 -8.74 2.62
C ASN A 95 15.02 -9.47 3.94
N LYS A 96 14.68 -8.86 5.09
CA LYS A 96 14.89 -9.48 6.41
C LYS A 96 13.84 -10.57 6.70
N TYR A 97 12.58 -10.35 6.30
CA TYR A 97 11.45 -11.19 6.69
C TYR A 97 10.81 -12.00 5.55
N GLY A 98 11.24 -11.78 4.30
CA GLY A 98 10.70 -12.45 3.12
C GLY A 98 9.37 -11.90 2.62
N LYS A 99 8.61 -11.21 3.46
CA LYS A 99 7.30 -10.59 3.16
C LYS A 99 7.07 -9.36 4.03
N VAL A 100 6.15 -8.47 3.61
CA VAL A 100 5.89 -7.20 4.30
C VAL A 100 4.48 -6.69 3.99
N ILE A 101 3.86 -6.01 4.97
CA ILE A 101 2.64 -5.20 4.81
C ILE A 101 3.06 -3.73 4.96
N VAL A 102 2.56 -2.85 4.09
CA VAL A 102 2.97 -1.44 4.02
C VAL A 102 1.78 -0.52 4.15
N LEU A 103 1.91 0.49 5.02
CA LEU A 103 0.92 1.53 5.28
C LEU A 103 1.58 2.92 5.28
N GLU A 104 0.78 3.93 4.94
CA GLU A 104 1.07 5.35 5.17
C GLU A 104 0.24 5.88 6.35
N ASP A 105 0.61 7.02 6.90
CA ASP A 105 0.09 7.55 8.17
C ASP A 105 -1.37 8.05 8.14
N ASP A 106 -2.04 8.00 6.98
CA ASP A 106 -3.44 8.39 6.80
C ASP A 106 -4.37 7.20 6.48
N LEU A 107 -3.91 5.98 6.72
CA LEU A 107 -4.66 4.76 6.40
C LEU A 107 -5.22 4.10 7.66
N VAL A 108 -6.53 4.24 7.86
CA VAL A 108 -7.25 3.63 8.98
C VAL A 108 -7.77 2.26 8.58
N THR A 109 -7.39 1.22 9.32
CA THR A 109 -7.74 -0.18 9.02
C THR A 109 -8.93 -0.65 9.82
N ASN A 110 -9.71 -1.61 9.29
CA ASN A 110 -10.67 -2.35 10.09
C ASN A 110 -9.97 -3.48 10.88
N ARG A 111 -10.69 -4.10 11.82
CA ARG A 111 -10.13 -5.14 12.71
C ARG A 111 -9.67 -6.42 11.99
N TYR A 112 -10.07 -6.68 10.76
CA TYR A 112 -9.75 -7.88 9.98
C TYR A 112 -8.67 -7.65 8.91
N PHE A 113 -8.14 -6.45 8.83
CA PHE A 113 -7.15 -6.10 7.82
C PHE A 113 -5.90 -6.99 7.88
N LEU A 114 -5.26 -7.12 9.04
CA LEU A 114 -4.06 -7.95 9.19
C LEU A 114 -4.33 -9.43 8.89
N LEU A 115 -5.51 -9.91 9.22
CA LEU A 115 -5.92 -11.28 8.93
C LEU A 115 -5.98 -11.52 7.42
N PHE A 116 -6.66 -10.64 6.67
CA PHE A 116 -6.77 -10.73 5.21
C PHE A 116 -5.41 -10.63 4.52
N MET A 117 -4.58 -9.67 4.93
CA MET A 117 -3.26 -9.46 4.33
C MET A 117 -2.36 -10.68 4.53
N ASN A 118 -2.33 -11.26 5.72
CA ASN A 118 -1.54 -12.46 6.00
C ASN A 118 -2.10 -13.70 5.32
N ASP A 119 -3.42 -13.90 5.28
CA ASP A 119 -4.05 -15.00 4.57
C ASP A 119 -3.69 -14.95 3.06
N GLY A 120 -3.73 -13.78 2.47
CA GLY A 120 -3.32 -13.58 1.09
C GLY A 120 -1.83 -13.85 0.87
N LEU A 121 -0.96 -13.32 1.73
CA LEU A 121 0.48 -13.55 1.65
C LEU A 121 0.85 -15.04 1.78
N ASP A 122 0.23 -15.78 2.68
CA ASP A 122 0.52 -17.20 2.88
C ASP A 122 -0.04 -18.05 1.74
N ARG A 123 -1.26 -17.77 1.29
CA ARG A 123 -1.94 -18.53 0.23
C ARG A 123 -1.24 -18.43 -1.11
N TYR A 124 -0.72 -17.24 -1.46
CA TYR A 124 -0.16 -16.97 -2.78
C TYR A 124 1.36 -16.84 -2.81
N GLN A 125 2.06 -17.23 -1.74
CA GLN A 125 3.52 -17.14 -1.69
C GLN A 125 4.22 -17.87 -2.85
N ASN A 126 3.68 -19.01 -3.32
CA ASN A 126 4.22 -19.80 -4.41
C ASN A 126 3.63 -19.45 -5.78
N GLU A 127 2.65 -18.53 -5.85
CA GLU A 127 2.00 -18.13 -7.09
C GLU A 127 2.65 -16.85 -7.63
N GLN A 128 3.65 -17.02 -8.49
CA GLN A 128 4.50 -15.92 -9.01
C GLN A 128 3.71 -14.86 -9.83
N LYS A 129 2.53 -15.22 -10.33
CA LYS A 129 1.63 -14.27 -11.00
C LYS A 129 1.03 -13.26 -10.02
N VAL A 130 0.87 -13.62 -8.76
CA VAL A 130 0.37 -12.71 -7.72
C VAL A 130 1.56 -11.93 -7.18
N THR A 131 1.59 -10.64 -7.46
CA THR A 131 2.69 -9.76 -7.09
C THR A 131 2.42 -8.92 -5.84
N GLY A 132 1.16 -8.87 -5.41
CA GLY A 132 0.81 -8.13 -4.20
C GLY A 132 -0.62 -8.37 -3.74
N ILE A 133 -0.89 -7.85 -2.56
CA ILE A 133 -2.18 -7.86 -1.89
C ILE A 133 -2.50 -6.43 -1.48
N THR A 134 -3.75 -6.00 -1.57
CA THR A 134 -4.19 -4.70 -1.02
C THR A 134 -5.41 -4.89 -0.13
N GLY A 135 -5.52 -4.08 0.92
CA GLY A 135 -6.72 -4.00 1.74
C GLY A 135 -7.79 -3.05 1.17
N PHE A 136 -7.47 -2.36 0.08
CA PHE A 136 -8.36 -1.39 -0.53
C PHE A 136 -9.21 -2.00 -1.65
N SER A 137 -10.48 -1.61 -1.72
CA SER A 137 -11.40 -1.94 -2.81
C SER A 137 -11.66 -0.72 -3.69
N HIS A 138 -11.47 -0.89 -4.99
CA HIS A 138 -11.81 0.16 -5.98
C HIS A 138 -13.30 0.27 -6.29
N PHE A 139 -14.09 -0.73 -5.90
CA PHE A 139 -15.49 -0.84 -6.36
C PHE A 139 -16.52 -0.30 -5.37
N GLY A 140 -16.13 -0.07 -4.11
CA GLY A 140 -17.05 0.39 -3.09
C GLY A 140 -18.24 -0.57 -2.93
N ASP A 141 -19.39 -0.04 -2.48
CA ASP A 141 -20.64 -0.81 -2.33
C ASP A 141 -21.46 -0.93 -3.63
N THR A 142 -20.92 -0.46 -4.75
CA THR A 142 -21.68 -0.30 -6.00
C THR A 142 -21.99 -1.64 -6.69
N PHE A 143 -21.26 -2.71 -6.34
CA PHE A 143 -21.42 -4.03 -6.97
C PHE A 143 -21.58 -5.12 -5.92
N SER A 144 -22.53 -6.03 -6.19
CA SER A 144 -22.65 -7.30 -5.46
C SER A 144 -21.84 -8.34 -6.20
N TYR A 145 -20.81 -8.87 -5.55
CA TYR A 145 -19.98 -9.94 -6.10
C TYR A 145 -20.32 -11.29 -5.46
N PRO A 146 -20.23 -12.38 -6.22
CA PRO A 146 -20.40 -13.73 -5.67
C PRO A 146 -19.19 -14.22 -4.85
N CYS A 147 -18.16 -13.38 -4.71
CA CYS A 147 -16.94 -13.66 -3.97
C CYS A 147 -16.57 -12.49 -3.06
N GLU A 148 -15.77 -12.75 -2.03
CA GLU A 148 -15.35 -11.73 -1.06
C GLU A 148 -14.08 -10.98 -1.47
N SER A 149 -13.29 -11.55 -2.40
CA SER A 149 -12.09 -10.92 -2.95
C SER A 149 -11.91 -11.31 -4.42
N TYR A 150 -11.05 -10.57 -5.13
CA TYR A 150 -10.82 -10.74 -6.57
C TYR A 150 -9.38 -10.38 -6.92
N PHE A 151 -8.95 -10.77 -8.12
CA PHE A 151 -7.67 -10.34 -8.67
C PHE A 151 -7.85 -9.26 -9.72
N ASN A 152 -6.94 -8.29 -9.73
CA ASN A 152 -6.87 -7.25 -10.75
C ASN A 152 -5.41 -6.95 -11.10
N THR A 153 -5.19 -6.14 -12.12
CA THR A 153 -3.86 -5.72 -12.56
C THR A 153 -3.49 -4.31 -12.08
N LEU A 154 -4.37 -3.65 -11.33
CA LEU A 154 -4.18 -2.28 -10.87
C LEU A 154 -3.39 -2.26 -9.56
N SER A 155 -2.08 -2.33 -9.65
CA SER A 155 -1.17 -2.22 -8.51
C SER A 155 -0.79 -0.78 -8.15
N GLY A 156 -1.44 0.19 -8.79
CA GLY A 156 -1.15 1.62 -8.61
C GLY A 156 -1.72 2.23 -7.32
N THR A 157 -2.43 1.45 -6.51
CA THR A 157 -2.90 1.95 -5.22
C THR A 157 -1.83 1.81 -4.16
N SER A 158 -1.39 2.94 -3.65
CA SER A 158 -0.51 3.03 -2.48
C SER A 158 -1.25 2.81 -1.15
N TRP A 159 -2.57 2.62 -1.19
CA TRP A 159 -3.41 2.52 0.00
C TRP A 159 -3.42 1.11 0.55
N SER A 160 -2.52 0.85 1.46
CA SER A 160 -2.26 -0.45 2.07
C SER A 160 -1.92 -1.55 1.05
N TRP A 161 -0.74 -2.07 1.12
CA TRP A 161 -0.32 -3.15 0.22
C TRP A 161 0.64 -4.09 0.92
N ALA A 162 0.78 -5.29 0.36
CA ALA A 162 1.72 -6.28 0.83
C ALA A 162 2.37 -6.99 -0.36
N THR A 163 3.59 -7.45 -0.15
CA THR A 163 4.35 -8.19 -1.16
C THR A 163 5.42 -9.07 -0.51
N TRP A 164 6.14 -9.81 -1.32
CA TRP A 164 7.24 -10.69 -0.93
C TRP A 164 8.58 -10.20 -1.48
N SER A 165 9.67 -10.64 -0.90
CA SER A 165 11.04 -10.26 -1.30
C SER A 165 11.35 -10.67 -2.74
N ASP A 166 10.88 -11.85 -3.17
CA ASP A 166 11.09 -12.38 -4.52
C ASP A 166 10.25 -11.66 -5.60
N ARG A 167 9.25 -10.83 -5.23
CA ARG A 167 8.53 -9.91 -6.11
C ARG A 167 9.14 -8.53 -6.04
N TRP A 168 9.42 -8.03 -4.82
CA TRP A 168 10.03 -6.71 -4.62
C TRP A 168 11.41 -6.57 -5.25
N LYS A 169 12.20 -7.64 -5.36
CA LYS A 169 13.50 -7.61 -6.06
C LYS A 169 13.43 -7.12 -7.51
N TYR A 170 12.26 -7.14 -8.14
CA TYR A 170 12.04 -6.61 -9.48
C TYR A 170 11.68 -5.13 -9.50
N PHE A 171 11.55 -4.48 -8.33
CA PHE A 171 11.26 -3.05 -8.27
C PHE A 171 12.32 -2.28 -9.07
N ASP A 172 11.85 -1.60 -10.11
CA ASP A 172 12.68 -0.79 -10.98
C ASP A 172 12.54 0.69 -10.57
N ALA A 173 13.59 1.25 -9.99
CA ALA A 173 13.63 2.64 -9.57
C ALA A 173 13.77 3.60 -10.75
N ASP A 174 14.36 3.15 -11.85
CA ASP A 174 14.65 3.98 -13.00
C ASP A 174 13.54 3.94 -14.04
N CYS A 175 12.89 2.78 -14.25
CA CYS A 175 11.80 2.62 -15.22
C CYS A 175 12.17 3.14 -16.62
N ASP A 176 13.39 2.92 -17.10
CA ASP A 176 13.90 3.56 -18.33
C ASP A 176 13.15 3.12 -19.60
N ASP A 177 12.59 1.91 -19.58
CA ASP A 177 11.76 1.35 -20.66
C ASP A 177 10.34 1.96 -20.73
N TRP A 178 9.99 2.93 -19.88
CA TRP A 178 8.71 3.65 -19.97
C TRP A 178 8.51 4.33 -21.34
N THR A 179 9.60 4.63 -22.02
CA THR A 179 9.60 5.25 -23.36
C THR A 179 8.94 4.41 -24.42
N ASP A 180 8.80 3.09 -24.20
CA ASP A 180 8.03 2.20 -25.07
C ASP A 180 6.60 2.71 -25.26
N MET A 181 6.02 3.32 -24.21
CA MET A 181 4.66 3.90 -24.26
C MET A 181 4.56 5.18 -25.12
N VAL A 182 5.67 5.81 -25.50
CA VAL A 182 5.65 7.03 -26.31
C VAL A 182 5.15 6.72 -27.72
N SER A 183 5.64 5.63 -28.30
CA SER A 183 5.28 5.18 -29.67
C SER A 183 4.14 4.14 -29.65
N ASP A 184 4.06 3.27 -28.67
CA ASP A 184 3.03 2.24 -28.56
C ASP A 184 1.77 2.75 -27.83
N LYS A 185 0.79 3.20 -28.63
CA LYS A 185 -0.51 3.65 -28.12
C LYS A 185 -1.33 2.54 -27.45
N LYS A 186 -1.12 1.26 -27.84
CA LYS A 186 -1.85 0.12 -27.23
C LYS A 186 -1.29 -0.16 -25.84
N LEU A 187 0.04 -0.18 -25.72
CA LEU A 187 0.73 -0.33 -24.44
C LEU A 187 0.31 0.80 -23.47
N ARG A 188 0.32 2.05 -23.95
CA ARG A 188 -0.11 3.20 -23.15
C ARG A 188 -1.57 3.10 -22.72
N LYS A 189 -2.48 2.70 -23.62
CA LYS A 189 -3.89 2.49 -23.29
C LYS A 189 -4.04 1.43 -22.20
N ALA A 190 -3.33 0.30 -22.30
CA ALA A 190 -3.33 -0.76 -21.32
C ALA A 190 -2.78 -0.27 -19.97
N PHE A 191 -1.67 0.47 -19.96
CA PHE A 191 -1.09 1.08 -18.75
C PHE A 191 -2.04 2.09 -18.09
N ASN A 192 -2.81 2.84 -18.87
CA ASN A 192 -3.84 3.76 -18.42
C ASN A 192 -5.15 3.05 -18.03
N TYR A 193 -5.13 1.73 -17.86
CA TYR A 193 -6.28 0.92 -17.51
C TYR A 193 -7.48 1.20 -18.43
N ASP A 194 -7.26 0.96 -19.72
CA ASP A 194 -8.18 1.28 -20.82
C ASP A 194 -8.60 2.77 -20.89
N ASN A 195 -7.68 3.67 -20.52
CA ASN A 195 -7.84 5.13 -20.44
C ASN A 195 -8.84 5.60 -19.34
N THR A 196 -9.10 4.78 -18.33
CA THR A 196 -9.91 5.22 -17.17
C THR A 196 -9.15 6.16 -16.26
N TYR A 197 -7.80 6.06 -16.25
CA TYR A 197 -6.94 6.95 -15.47
C TYR A 197 -5.60 7.19 -16.20
N ASP A 198 -5.09 8.43 -16.17
CA ASP A 198 -3.88 8.80 -16.93
C ASP A 198 -2.58 8.54 -16.13
N PHE A 199 -2.27 7.26 -15.89
CA PHE A 199 -1.02 6.83 -15.27
C PHE A 199 0.21 7.19 -16.12
N TYR A 200 0.06 7.22 -17.44
CA TYR A 200 1.14 7.63 -18.34
C TYR A 200 1.60 9.08 -18.08
N LYS A 201 0.66 9.99 -17.79
CA LYS A 201 0.99 11.37 -17.41
C LYS A 201 1.84 11.39 -16.13
N ILE A 202 1.49 10.60 -15.12
CA ILE A 202 2.23 10.50 -13.86
C ILE A 202 3.63 9.95 -14.12
N MET A 203 3.75 8.87 -14.93
CA MET A 203 5.05 8.31 -15.30
C MET A 203 5.90 9.32 -16.07
N LYS A 204 5.31 10.03 -17.03
CA LYS A 204 6.01 11.07 -17.76
C LYS A 204 6.53 12.18 -16.83
N MET A 205 5.70 12.68 -15.92
CA MET A 205 6.11 13.67 -14.92
C MET A 205 7.23 13.14 -14.02
N GLN A 206 7.17 11.87 -13.60
CA GLN A 206 8.22 11.20 -12.83
C GLN A 206 9.58 11.26 -13.52
N LYS A 207 9.63 11.28 -14.85
CA LYS A 207 10.86 11.24 -15.65
C LYS A 207 11.30 12.62 -16.14
N THR A 208 10.38 13.59 -16.23
CA THR A 208 10.64 14.91 -16.84
C THR A 208 10.54 16.08 -15.87
N ASP A 209 10.00 15.86 -14.67
CA ASP A 209 9.84 16.89 -13.64
C ASP A 209 10.57 16.48 -12.37
N GLU A 210 11.65 17.18 -12.03
CA GLU A 210 12.47 16.93 -10.84
C GLU A 210 11.68 17.01 -9.52
N LYS A 211 10.51 17.68 -9.53
CA LYS A 211 9.64 17.79 -8.35
C LYS A 211 8.76 16.56 -8.13
N THR A 212 8.55 15.77 -9.18
CA THR A 212 7.74 14.56 -9.12
C THR A 212 8.60 13.36 -8.74
N ASN A 213 8.37 12.78 -7.56
CA ASN A 213 9.09 11.61 -7.09
C ASN A 213 8.11 10.63 -6.45
N SER A 214 7.48 9.80 -7.30
CA SER A 214 6.47 8.81 -6.89
C SER A 214 7.03 7.40 -6.90
N TRP A 215 7.16 6.78 -5.73
CA TRP A 215 7.48 5.35 -5.63
C TRP A 215 6.36 4.47 -6.21
N ALA A 216 5.11 4.88 -6.03
CA ALA A 216 3.93 4.11 -6.40
C ALA A 216 3.81 3.89 -7.92
N ILE A 217 4.07 4.93 -8.74
CA ILE A 217 4.01 4.78 -10.20
C ILE A 217 5.12 3.84 -10.71
N ARG A 218 6.29 3.80 -10.06
CA ARG A 218 7.38 2.88 -10.40
C ARG A 218 7.03 1.44 -10.04
N TRP A 219 6.41 1.23 -8.86
CA TRP A 219 5.92 -0.09 -8.48
C TRP A 219 4.77 -0.55 -9.39
N TYR A 220 3.87 0.35 -9.77
CA TYR A 220 2.83 0.05 -10.77
C TYR A 220 3.44 -0.35 -12.11
N TRP A 221 4.42 0.39 -12.62
CA TRP A 221 5.14 0.05 -13.86
C TRP A 221 5.79 -1.32 -13.78
N THR A 222 6.52 -1.60 -12.70
CA THR A 222 7.15 -2.90 -12.46
C THR A 222 6.13 -4.04 -12.55
N ASN A 223 5.01 -3.93 -11.84
CA ASN A 223 3.96 -4.95 -11.85
C ASN A 223 3.28 -5.06 -13.22
N PHE A 224 3.02 -3.96 -13.88
CA PHE A 224 2.44 -3.92 -15.23
C PHE A 224 3.32 -4.66 -16.23
N ARG A 225 4.63 -4.41 -16.24
CA ARG A 225 5.60 -5.12 -17.09
C ARG A 225 5.67 -6.62 -16.78
N LYS A 226 5.46 -7.02 -15.56
CA LYS A 226 5.41 -8.42 -15.12
C LYS A 226 4.04 -9.07 -15.33
N GLN A 227 3.04 -8.32 -15.79
CA GLN A 227 1.64 -8.78 -15.86
C GLN A 227 1.16 -9.34 -14.52
N GLY A 228 1.60 -8.70 -13.43
CA GLY A 228 1.31 -9.11 -12.07
C GLY A 228 -0.15 -8.90 -11.70
N LEU A 229 -0.65 -9.80 -10.85
CA LEU A 229 -1.99 -9.73 -10.29
C LEU A 229 -1.94 -9.24 -8.85
N ILE A 230 -2.90 -8.41 -8.48
CA ILE A 230 -3.10 -7.93 -7.12
C ILE A 230 -4.39 -8.54 -6.56
N LEU A 231 -4.29 -9.19 -5.41
CA LEU A 231 -5.47 -9.62 -4.65
C LEU A 231 -6.07 -8.41 -3.95
N SER A 232 -7.36 -8.17 -4.17
CA SER A 232 -8.13 -7.08 -3.56
C SER A 232 -9.40 -7.61 -2.92
N PRO A 233 -9.84 -7.06 -1.76
CA PRO A 233 -11.14 -7.37 -1.21
C PRO A 233 -12.24 -6.73 -2.06
N THR A 234 -13.44 -7.29 -2.07
CA THR A 234 -14.60 -6.65 -2.73
C THR A 234 -15.16 -5.48 -1.93
N LYS A 235 -14.95 -5.47 -0.62
CA LYS A 235 -15.23 -4.34 0.27
C LYS A 235 -13.95 -3.90 0.95
N SER A 236 -13.74 -2.59 1.04
CA SER A 236 -12.49 -2.05 1.58
C SER A 236 -12.30 -2.40 3.05
N LEU A 237 -11.08 -2.84 3.40
CA LEU A 237 -10.63 -3.08 4.77
C LEU A 237 -9.80 -1.90 5.30
N VAL A 238 -9.66 -0.85 4.50
CA VAL A 238 -8.91 0.35 4.82
C VAL A 238 -9.63 1.58 4.28
N SER A 239 -9.60 2.67 5.04
CA SER A 239 -9.99 4.01 4.59
C SER A 239 -8.78 4.93 4.54
N ASN A 240 -8.78 5.87 3.59
CA ASN A 240 -7.77 6.92 3.51
C ASN A 240 -8.35 8.24 4.04
N GLU A 241 -7.78 8.75 5.12
CA GLU A 241 -8.20 9.98 5.78
C GLU A 241 -7.35 11.21 5.41
N GLY A 242 -6.46 11.07 4.43
CA GLY A 242 -5.57 12.13 3.96
C GLY A 242 -6.23 13.18 3.04
N TRP A 243 -7.56 13.14 2.83
CA TRP A 243 -8.30 14.08 1.96
C TRP A 243 -8.76 15.35 2.67
N ASP A 244 -8.16 15.68 3.77
CA ASP A 244 -8.46 16.88 4.58
C ASP A 244 -7.64 18.12 4.20
N GLY A 245 -6.88 18.04 3.10
CA GLY A 245 -6.02 19.12 2.62
C GLY A 245 -4.64 19.18 3.27
N THR A 246 -4.31 18.27 4.18
CA THR A 246 -2.98 18.19 4.81
C THR A 246 -2.00 17.31 4.02
N GLY A 247 -2.50 16.46 3.13
CA GLY A 247 -1.69 15.59 2.27
C GLY A 247 -1.06 16.31 1.08
N ILE A 248 0.10 15.85 0.64
CA ILE A 248 0.83 16.47 -0.50
C ILE A 248 0.10 16.25 -1.82
N HIS A 249 -0.62 15.15 -1.96
CA HIS A 249 -1.30 14.74 -3.20
C HIS A 249 -2.83 14.73 -3.10
N CYS A 250 -3.38 14.98 -1.93
CA CYS A 250 -4.80 14.97 -1.65
C CYS A 250 -5.30 16.41 -1.48
N GLY A 251 -6.23 16.84 -2.36
CA GLY A 251 -6.96 18.11 -2.18
C GLY A 251 -8.09 17.99 -1.15
N ASN A 252 -8.80 19.10 -0.88
CA ASN A 252 -10.00 19.13 -0.03
C ASN A 252 -11.26 18.59 -0.72
N GLU A 253 -11.15 18.03 -1.92
CA GLU A 253 -12.28 17.54 -2.68
C GLU A 253 -12.72 16.17 -2.14
N LYS A 254 -13.93 16.09 -1.59
CA LYS A 254 -14.61 14.82 -1.35
C LYS A 254 -14.88 14.16 -2.70
N ARG A 255 -14.07 13.18 -3.08
CA ARG A 255 -14.35 12.35 -4.25
C ARG A 255 -15.29 11.22 -3.83
N PRO A 256 -16.53 11.14 -4.38
CA PRO A 256 -17.51 10.10 -3.98
C PRO A 256 -16.99 8.67 -4.13
N VAL A 257 -16.10 8.42 -5.10
CA VAL A 257 -15.48 7.11 -5.34
C VAL A 257 -14.55 6.68 -4.20
N PHE A 258 -14.13 7.61 -3.36
CA PHE A 258 -13.22 7.39 -2.24
C PHE A 258 -13.87 7.74 -0.90
N ASP A 259 -15.21 7.80 -0.84
CA ASP A 259 -15.92 8.09 0.41
C ASP A 259 -15.75 6.90 1.37
N HIS A 260 -15.06 7.17 2.45
CA HIS A 260 -14.47 6.27 3.42
C HIS A 260 -15.45 5.57 4.36
N LYS A 261 -16.74 5.78 4.20
CA LYS A 261 -17.80 5.05 4.91
C LYS A 261 -17.94 3.59 4.48
N LEU A 262 -17.09 3.16 3.55
CA LEU A 262 -17.18 1.85 2.89
C LEU A 262 -16.32 0.76 3.52
N MET A 263 -15.72 1.00 4.69
CA MET A 263 -15.07 -0.08 5.43
C MET A 263 -16.13 -1.07 5.90
N THR A 264 -15.94 -2.35 5.52
CA THR A 264 -16.75 -3.43 6.10
C THR A 264 -16.28 -3.75 7.52
N ASP A 265 -17.21 -4.11 8.40
CA ASP A 265 -16.93 -4.70 9.71
C ASP A 265 -16.91 -6.24 9.69
N HIS A 266 -17.01 -6.84 8.49
CA HIS A 266 -16.99 -8.27 8.29
C HIS A 266 -15.60 -8.78 7.90
N ARG A 267 -15.32 -10.02 8.28
CA ARG A 267 -14.14 -10.73 7.80
C ARG A 267 -14.28 -11.01 6.31
N ILE A 268 -13.22 -10.71 5.56
CA ILE A 268 -13.10 -11.01 4.13
C ILE A 268 -12.12 -12.17 3.96
N THR A 269 -12.50 -13.14 3.14
CA THR A 269 -11.66 -14.30 2.84
C THR A 269 -10.92 -14.13 1.51
N ALA A 270 -9.65 -14.53 1.47
CA ALA A 270 -8.91 -14.60 0.22
C ALA A 270 -9.47 -15.73 -0.66
N VAL A 271 -9.90 -15.39 -1.90
CA VAL A 271 -10.43 -16.40 -2.85
C VAL A 271 -9.38 -17.40 -3.30
N SER A 272 -9.82 -18.56 -3.76
CA SER A 272 -8.93 -19.53 -4.42
C SER A 272 -8.59 -19.09 -5.84
N TYR A 273 -7.33 -19.27 -6.25
CA TYR A 273 -6.83 -18.95 -7.60
C TYR A 273 -7.58 -19.70 -8.72
N THR A 274 -8.14 -20.87 -8.45
CA THR A 274 -8.89 -21.68 -9.41
C THR A 274 -10.20 -21.04 -9.92
N HIS A 275 -10.66 -19.96 -9.31
CA HIS A 275 -11.84 -19.18 -9.72
C HIS A 275 -11.49 -17.96 -10.58
N LEU A 276 -10.26 -17.87 -11.07
CA LEU A 276 -9.72 -16.75 -11.87
C LEU A 276 -10.03 -16.83 -13.37
N THR A 277 -11.20 -17.21 -13.73
CA THR A 277 -11.76 -16.62 -14.95
C THR A 277 -12.38 -15.28 -14.54
N LEU A 278 -11.56 -14.22 -14.49
CA LEU A 278 -12.10 -12.86 -14.48
C LEU A 278 -13.12 -12.78 -15.61
N PRO A 279 -14.37 -12.42 -15.34
CA PRO A 279 -15.29 -12.08 -16.41
C PRO A 279 -14.58 -11.03 -17.26
N THR A 280 -14.60 -11.21 -18.57
CA THR A 280 -14.07 -10.29 -19.59
C THR A 280 -14.62 -8.84 -19.46
N ILE A 281 -15.45 -8.59 -18.49
CA ILE A 281 -16.15 -7.35 -18.14
C ILE A 281 -15.23 -6.32 -17.44
N LEU A 282 -14.05 -6.73 -16.95
CA LEU A 282 -13.07 -5.84 -16.29
C LEU A 282 -11.80 -5.64 -17.12
N ARG A 283 -11.92 -5.82 -18.45
CA ARG A 283 -10.90 -5.38 -19.41
C ARG A 283 -11.21 -3.99 -19.93
#